data_1ed1a7a45df8b1ada524ca6e6254dbe1
#
_entry.id   1ed1a7a45df8b1ada524ca6e6254dbe1
#
_cell.length_a   1.000
_cell.length_b   1.000
_cell.length_c   1.000
_cell.angle_alpha   90.00
_cell.angle_beta   90.00
_cell.angle_gamma   90.00
#
_symmetry.space_group_name_H-M   'P 1'
#
loop_
_entity.id
_entity.type
_entity.pdbx_description
1 polymer ?
#
loop_
_entity_poly.entity_id
_entity_poly.type
_entity_poly.pdbx_seq_one_letter_code
_entity_poly.pdbx_strand_id
1 'polypeptide(L)'
;RQALGLGINRPTLVSAVLSGHARAAQFPVSPVSPLYPAELESLYSYDDFAAAMEAAGLNTGRTRTVTLLVNQENTFKVAAAESIAEALSDFDLQIQVQALPWEEYTAALAAGNFDLYYGEVRLPANWDLSALVGTGGSLNYGGWADPQTEQLLAACAAAEDRAAALSDLCAYLQQQAPILPLCFKSSSVLYQTGAVSGLTPTAAEPFYDLPSCQIHLRQP
;
A
#
# COMPACT_ATOMS: atom_id res chain seq x y z
N ARG A 1 -15.57 -4.36 -0.11
CA ARG A 1 -14.16 -3.89 -0.20
C ARG A 1 -13.97 -2.57 0.54
N GLN A 2 -14.82 -1.56 0.32
CA GLN A 2 -14.76 -0.27 1.02
C GLN A 2 -14.78 -0.43 2.54
N ALA A 3 -15.71 -1.23 3.08
CA ALA A 3 -15.81 -1.49 4.52
C ALA A 3 -14.49 -2.05 5.09
N LEU A 4 -13.84 -2.99 4.39
CA LEU A 4 -12.52 -3.52 4.81
C LEU A 4 -11.46 -2.42 4.86
N GLY A 5 -11.48 -1.49 3.90
CA GLY A 5 -10.56 -0.34 3.89
C GLY A 5 -10.69 0.57 5.11
N LEU A 6 -11.91 0.73 5.62
CA LEU A 6 -12.21 1.51 6.83
C LEU A 6 -11.76 0.79 8.11
N GLY A 7 -11.75 -0.54 8.13
CA GLY A 7 -11.36 -1.34 9.30
C GLY A 7 -9.84 -1.39 9.56
N ILE A 8 -9.01 -0.87 8.65
CA ILE A 8 -7.56 -0.93 8.80
C ILE A 8 -7.02 0.37 9.43
N ASN A 9 -6.62 0.30 10.69
CA ASN A 9 -5.90 1.39 11.36
C ASN A 9 -4.41 1.40 10.92
N ARG A 10 -4.12 2.08 9.82
CA ARG A 10 -2.79 2.12 9.19
C ARG A 10 -1.69 2.67 10.09
N PRO A 11 -1.88 3.77 10.84
CA PRO A 11 -0.89 4.26 11.81
C PRO A 11 -0.54 3.22 12.87
N THR A 12 -1.54 2.55 13.43
CA THR A 12 -1.32 1.48 14.43
C THR A 12 -0.59 0.29 13.82
N LEU A 13 -0.98 -0.14 12.63
CA LEU A 13 -0.30 -1.23 11.90
C LEU A 13 1.18 -0.92 11.66
N VAL A 14 1.49 0.29 11.18
CA VAL A 14 2.88 0.72 10.92
C VAL A 14 3.70 0.77 12.19
N SER A 15 3.16 1.31 13.29
CA SER A 15 3.89 1.42 14.55
C SER A 15 4.11 0.07 15.22
N ALA A 16 3.10 -0.81 15.21
CA ALA A 16 3.15 -2.10 15.88
C ALA A 16 4.02 -3.13 15.12
N VAL A 17 3.89 -3.19 13.78
CA VAL A 17 4.52 -4.23 12.97
C VAL A 17 5.83 -3.77 12.34
N LEU A 18 5.91 -2.51 11.89
CA LEU A 18 7.06 -1.99 11.15
C LEU A 18 7.96 -1.08 11.99
N SER A 19 7.69 -0.95 13.30
CA SER A 19 8.53 -0.20 14.25
C SER A 19 8.90 1.21 13.76
N GLY A 20 8.00 1.87 13.02
CA GLY A 20 8.23 3.19 12.43
C GLY A 20 9.09 3.21 11.16
N HIS A 21 9.51 2.06 10.63
CA HIS A 21 10.26 1.96 9.36
C HIS A 21 9.37 2.03 8.11
N ALA A 22 8.20 2.64 8.26
CA ALA A 22 7.28 2.93 7.17
C ALA A 22 6.44 4.17 7.51
N ARG A 23 5.77 4.71 6.51
CA ARG A 23 4.76 5.75 6.66
C ARG A 23 3.41 5.19 6.24
N ALA A 24 2.41 5.32 7.10
CA ALA A 24 1.04 4.96 6.76
C ALA A 24 0.59 5.74 5.51
N ALA A 25 -0.18 5.09 4.64
CA ALA A 25 -0.68 5.71 3.42
C ALA A 25 -2.06 5.16 3.06
N GLN A 26 -2.99 6.02 2.71
CA GLN A 26 -4.32 5.67 2.25
C GLN A 26 -4.41 5.59 0.72
N PHE A 27 -3.41 6.14 0.04
CA PHE A 27 -3.34 6.20 -1.42
C PHE A 27 -2.06 5.53 -1.93
N PRO A 28 -2.05 5.05 -3.19
CA PRO A 28 -0.87 4.43 -3.80
C PRO A 28 0.15 5.49 -4.28
N VAL A 29 0.36 6.51 -3.48
CA VAL A 29 1.32 7.60 -3.64
C VAL A 29 2.06 7.75 -2.32
N SER A 30 3.36 8.03 -2.34
CA SER A 30 4.11 8.19 -1.09
C SER A 30 3.69 9.44 -0.33
N PRO A 31 3.45 9.37 1.00
CA PRO A 31 3.11 10.53 1.82
C PRO A 31 4.16 11.64 1.88
N VAL A 32 5.38 11.37 1.40
CA VAL A 32 6.43 12.40 1.26
C VAL A 32 6.45 13.06 -0.12
N SER A 33 5.64 12.58 -1.06
CA SER A 33 5.51 13.19 -2.38
C SER A 33 4.67 14.45 -2.30
N PRO A 34 5.03 15.52 -3.01
CA PRO A 34 4.17 16.70 -3.14
C PRO A 34 2.86 16.41 -3.91
N LEU A 35 2.77 15.24 -4.56
CA LEU A 35 1.58 14.78 -5.27
C LEU A 35 0.66 13.92 -4.40
N TYR A 36 0.98 13.72 -3.12
CA TYR A 36 0.14 12.96 -2.21
C TYR A 36 -1.13 13.74 -1.87
N PRO A 37 -2.34 13.19 -2.10
CA PRO A 37 -3.59 13.91 -1.87
C PRO A 37 -3.99 13.85 -0.38
N ALA A 38 -3.25 14.55 0.47
CA ALA A 38 -3.46 14.54 1.92
C ALA A 38 -4.85 15.06 2.34
N GLU A 39 -5.47 15.89 1.52
CA GLU A 39 -6.83 16.42 1.72
C GLU A 39 -7.93 15.36 1.63
N LEU A 40 -7.64 14.22 1.01
CA LEU A 40 -8.56 13.08 0.91
C LEU A 40 -8.42 12.08 2.06
N GLU A 41 -7.42 12.24 2.93
CA GLU A 41 -7.23 11.32 4.05
C GLU A 41 -8.39 11.42 5.05
N SER A 42 -8.79 10.25 5.55
CA SER A 42 -9.75 10.12 6.64
C SER A 42 -9.08 9.53 7.87
N LEU A 43 -9.50 9.96 9.04
CA LEU A 43 -9.08 9.33 10.29
C LEU A 43 -9.74 7.96 10.42
N TYR A 44 -9.02 7.02 11.02
CA TYR A 44 -9.61 5.74 11.38
C TYR A 44 -10.74 5.94 12.40
N SER A 45 -11.89 5.34 12.15
CA SER A 45 -13.04 5.33 13.03
C SER A 45 -13.62 3.92 13.08
N TYR A 46 -13.67 3.34 14.27
CA TYR A 46 -14.31 2.03 14.46
C TYR A 46 -15.80 2.10 14.18
N ASP A 47 -16.46 3.20 14.54
CA ASP A 47 -17.90 3.39 14.32
C ASP A 47 -18.24 3.41 12.83
N ASP A 48 -17.41 4.08 12.01
CA ASP A 48 -17.59 4.11 10.55
C ASP A 48 -17.34 2.73 9.94
N PHE A 49 -16.33 2.00 10.44
CA PHE A 49 -16.08 0.62 10.05
C PHE A 49 -17.27 -0.28 10.38
N ALA A 50 -17.77 -0.22 11.61
CA ALA A 50 -18.91 -1.01 12.07
C ALA A 50 -20.16 -0.73 11.22
N ALA A 51 -20.48 0.53 10.98
CA ALA A 51 -21.61 0.93 10.14
C ALA A 51 -21.46 0.43 8.69
N ALA A 52 -20.24 0.47 8.14
CA ALA A 52 -19.98 -0.01 6.79
C ALA A 52 -20.08 -1.55 6.69
N MET A 53 -19.65 -2.30 7.71
CA MET A 53 -19.79 -3.76 7.76
C MET A 53 -21.25 -4.17 7.87
N GLU A 54 -22.05 -3.48 8.68
CA GLU A 54 -23.49 -3.69 8.79
C GLU A 54 -24.19 -3.39 7.44
N ALA A 55 -23.89 -2.26 6.83
CA ALA A 55 -24.41 -1.91 5.50
C ALA A 55 -24.01 -2.90 4.39
N ALA A 56 -22.86 -3.56 4.53
CA ALA A 56 -22.42 -4.63 3.66
C ALA A 56 -23.08 -5.99 3.94
N GLY A 57 -23.95 -6.08 4.95
CA GLY A 57 -24.64 -7.32 5.35
C GLY A 57 -23.71 -8.34 5.99
N LEU A 58 -22.72 -7.86 6.75
CA LEU A 58 -21.77 -8.69 7.50
C LEU A 58 -22.05 -8.69 9.02
N ASN A 59 -23.30 -8.49 9.39
CA ASN A 59 -23.81 -8.58 10.76
C ASN A 59 -25.18 -9.31 10.74
N THR A 60 -25.22 -10.52 10.16
CA THR A 60 -26.45 -11.29 9.90
C THR A 60 -26.49 -12.64 10.61
N GLY A 61 -25.45 -12.96 11.39
CA GLY A 61 -25.28 -14.26 12.05
C GLY A 61 -24.80 -15.37 11.11
N ARG A 62 -24.30 -15.03 9.92
CA ARG A 62 -23.71 -15.97 8.94
C ARG A 62 -22.26 -15.62 8.68
N THR A 63 -21.35 -16.28 9.36
CA THR A 63 -19.92 -16.11 9.18
C THR A 63 -19.50 -16.45 7.75
N ARG A 64 -18.76 -15.53 7.11
CA ARG A 64 -18.10 -15.72 5.83
C ARG A 64 -16.60 -15.83 6.08
N THR A 65 -15.99 -16.86 5.54
CA THR A 65 -14.53 -17.03 5.60
C THR A 65 -13.92 -16.55 4.29
N VAL A 66 -12.89 -15.74 4.38
CA VAL A 66 -12.06 -15.30 3.25
C VAL A 66 -10.60 -15.59 3.54
N THR A 67 -9.84 -15.90 2.49
CA THR A 67 -8.42 -16.20 2.56
C THR A 67 -7.62 -14.95 2.22
N LEU A 68 -6.65 -14.60 3.07
CA LEU A 68 -5.65 -13.56 2.83
C LEU A 68 -4.30 -14.23 2.56
N LEU A 69 -3.87 -14.23 1.29
CA LEU A 69 -2.55 -14.75 0.92
C LEU A 69 -1.43 -13.78 1.29
N VAL A 70 -0.33 -14.31 1.79
CA VAL A 70 0.89 -13.56 2.07
C VAL A 70 2.13 -14.40 1.78
N ASN A 71 3.21 -13.75 1.36
CA ASN A 71 4.50 -14.40 1.18
C ASN A 71 5.15 -14.70 2.53
N GLN A 72 5.49 -15.95 2.80
CA GLN A 72 5.97 -16.43 4.11
C GLN A 72 7.41 -16.01 4.46
N GLU A 73 8.27 -15.76 3.47
CA GLU A 73 9.68 -15.41 3.72
C GLU A 73 9.83 -14.01 4.34
N ASN A 74 8.81 -13.20 4.26
CA ASN A 74 8.80 -11.88 4.87
C ASN A 74 7.96 -11.87 6.14
N THR A 75 8.60 -12.08 7.28
CA THR A 75 7.95 -12.17 8.60
C THR A 75 7.17 -10.90 8.97
N PHE A 76 7.63 -9.72 8.53
CA PHE A 76 6.90 -8.48 8.75
C PHE A 76 5.59 -8.42 7.96
N LYS A 77 5.55 -8.95 6.74
CA LYS A 77 4.31 -9.05 5.96
C LYS A 77 3.35 -10.05 6.58
N VAL A 78 3.85 -11.17 7.08
CA VAL A 78 3.02 -12.17 7.78
C VAL A 78 2.40 -11.54 9.02
N ALA A 79 3.19 -10.90 9.88
CA ALA A 79 2.69 -10.22 11.07
C ALA A 79 1.68 -9.11 10.74
N ALA A 80 1.92 -8.35 9.65
CA ALA A 80 0.97 -7.34 9.19
C ALA A 80 -0.34 -7.96 8.69
N ALA A 81 -0.27 -9.06 7.93
CA ALA A 81 -1.45 -9.77 7.46
C ALA A 81 -2.27 -10.36 8.62
N GLU A 82 -1.61 -10.91 9.64
CA GLU A 82 -2.24 -11.42 10.86
C GLU A 82 -2.95 -10.28 11.64
N SER A 83 -2.27 -9.15 11.81
CA SER A 83 -2.85 -7.97 12.48
C SER A 83 -4.06 -7.40 11.70
N ILE A 84 -4.01 -7.39 10.37
CA ILE A 84 -5.13 -6.99 9.51
C ILE A 84 -6.28 -8.00 9.64
N ALA A 85 -5.97 -9.30 9.58
CA ALA A 85 -6.97 -10.35 9.72
C ALA A 85 -7.69 -10.26 11.07
N GLU A 86 -6.96 -10.03 12.16
CA GLU A 86 -7.53 -9.82 13.49
C GLU A 86 -8.47 -8.60 13.50
N ALA A 87 -8.00 -7.45 13.00
CA ALA A 87 -8.77 -6.20 13.00
C ALA A 87 -10.05 -6.28 12.14
N LEU A 88 -10.04 -7.08 11.08
CA LEU A 88 -11.17 -7.23 10.15
C LEU A 88 -12.07 -8.44 10.48
N SER A 89 -11.68 -9.33 11.38
CA SER A 89 -12.44 -10.53 11.73
C SER A 89 -13.55 -10.27 12.75
N ASP A 90 -13.93 -9.03 12.96
CA ASP A 90 -15.16 -8.67 13.65
C ASP A 90 -16.38 -8.94 12.76
N PHE A 91 -17.55 -8.91 13.34
CA PHE A 91 -18.82 -9.17 12.66
C PHE A 91 -18.88 -10.62 12.13
N ASP A 92 -19.55 -10.84 11.01
CA ASP A 92 -19.70 -12.16 10.38
C ASP A 92 -18.60 -12.44 9.34
N LEU A 93 -17.40 -11.93 9.54
CA LEU A 93 -16.26 -12.11 8.66
C LEU A 93 -15.11 -12.78 9.41
N GLN A 94 -14.60 -13.88 8.88
CA GLN A 94 -13.40 -14.55 9.37
C GLN A 94 -12.32 -14.51 8.28
N ILE A 95 -11.20 -13.86 8.56
CA ILE A 95 -10.07 -13.79 7.63
C ILE A 95 -9.02 -14.80 8.05
N GLN A 96 -8.73 -15.75 7.15
CA GLN A 96 -7.69 -16.75 7.32
C GLN A 96 -6.43 -16.36 6.58
N VAL A 97 -5.35 -16.09 7.30
CA VAL A 97 -4.04 -15.81 6.70
C VAL A 97 -3.43 -17.11 6.21
N GLN A 98 -3.07 -17.15 4.94
CA GLN A 98 -2.34 -18.24 4.32
C GLN A 98 -0.97 -17.75 3.87
N ALA A 99 0.06 -18.10 4.64
CA ALA A 99 1.44 -17.80 4.30
C ALA A 99 1.98 -18.89 3.38
N LEU A 100 2.43 -18.50 2.17
CA LEU A 100 2.93 -19.40 1.15
C LEU A 100 4.39 -19.09 0.80
N PRO A 101 5.20 -20.11 0.43
CA PRO A 101 6.49 -19.89 -0.21
C PRO A 101 6.34 -18.99 -1.45
N TRP A 102 7.39 -18.23 -1.78
CA TRP A 102 7.35 -17.26 -2.88
C TRP A 102 6.81 -17.83 -4.20
N GLU A 103 7.29 -19.03 -4.58
CA GLU A 103 6.84 -19.66 -5.83
C GLU A 103 5.36 -20.02 -5.80
N GLU A 104 4.86 -20.58 -4.70
CA GLU A 104 3.45 -20.93 -4.53
C GLU A 104 2.57 -19.68 -4.44
N TYR A 105 3.04 -18.66 -3.71
CA TYR A 105 2.37 -17.37 -3.59
C TYR A 105 2.19 -16.71 -4.97
N THR A 106 3.25 -16.62 -5.77
CA THR A 106 3.18 -16.01 -7.11
C THR A 106 2.34 -16.84 -8.09
N ALA A 107 2.40 -18.18 -8.00
CA ALA A 107 1.54 -19.05 -8.80
C ALA A 107 0.06 -18.88 -8.42
N ALA A 108 -0.26 -18.77 -7.14
CA ALA A 108 -1.64 -18.52 -6.68
C ALA A 108 -2.15 -17.16 -7.15
N LEU A 109 -1.32 -16.11 -7.11
CA LEU A 109 -1.68 -14.79 -7.66
C LEU A 109 -1.96 -14.85 -9.17
N ALA A 110 -1.08 -15.51 -9.93
CA ALA A 110 -1.23 -15.63 -11.37
C ALA A 110 -2.48 -16.45 -11.77
N ALA A 111 -2.87 -17.42 -10.94
CA ALA A 111 -4.06 -18.23 -11.14
C ALA A 111 -5.36 -17.59 -10.62
N GLY A 112 -5.28 -16.47 -9.89
CA GLY A 112 -6.44 -15.82 -9.24
C GLY A 112 -7.01 -16.63 -8.07
N ASN A 113 -6.21 -17.51 -7.45
CA ASN A 113 -6.63 -18.38 -6.35
C ASN A 113 -6.48 -17.67 -4.99
N PHE A 114 -7.22 -16.61 -4.76
CA PHE A 114 -7.25 -15.86 -3.51
C PHE A 114 -8.55 -15.06 -3.41
N ASP A 115 -8.93 -14.71 -2.18
CA ASP A 115 -9.95 -13.69 -1.93
C ASP A 115 -9.30 -12.32 -1.72
N LEU A 116 -8.22 -12.31 -0.93
CA LEU A 116 -7.37 -11.17 -0.65
C LEU A 116 -5.90 -11.57 -0.76
N TYR A 117 -5.02 -10.65 -1.08
CA TYR A 117 -3.57 -10.87 -0.97
C TYR A 117 -2.85 -9.64 -0.42
N TYR A 118 -1.79 -9.88 0.34
CA TYR A 118 -0.89 -8.84 0.83
C TYR A 118 0.31 -8.75 -0.10
N GLY A 119 0.35 -7.71 -0.92
CA GLY A 119 1.43 -7.45 -1.88
C GLY A 119 2.33 -6.29 -1.48
N GLU A 120 3.53 -6.28 -2.05
CA GLU A 120 4.45 -5.15 -2.01
C GLU A 120 4.93 -4.89 -3.44
N VAL A 121 4.81 -3.66 -3.88
CA VAL A 121 5.19 -3.25 -5.22
C VAL A 121 6.08 -2.01 -5.16
N ARG A 122 6.99 -1.89 -6.13
CA ARG A 122 7.74 -0.67 -6.35
C ARG A 122 7.02 0.15 -7.43
N LEU A 123 6.49 1.28 -7.03
CA LEU A 123 5.85 2.21 -7.96
C LEU A 123 6.90 3.07 -8.68
N PRO A 124 6.65 3.47 -9.92
CA PRO A 124 7.51 4.39 -10.64
C PRO A 124 7.47 5.79 -10.03
N ALA A 125 8.51 6.58 -10.25
CA ALA A 125 8.65 7.92 -9.66
C ALA A 125 7.56 8.91 -10.11
N ASN A 126 6.93 8.64 -11.23
CA ASN A 126 5.83 9.43 -11.76
C ASN A 126 4.45 8.98 -11.23
N TRP A 127 4.38 8.00 -10.33
CA TRP A 127 3.13 7.44 -9.79
C TRP A 127 2.16 6.95 -10.87
N ASP A 128 2.69 6.38 -11.96
CA ASP A 128 1.85 5.67 -12.92
C ASP A 128 1.34 4.37 -12.30
N LEU A 129 0.03 4.27 -12.16
CA LEU A 129 -0.66 3.14 -11.53
C LEU A 129 -1.23 2.13 -12.55
N SER A 130 -0.95 2.30 -13.84
CA SER A 130 -1.51 1.47 -14.92
C SER A 130 -1.18 -0.01 -14.74
N ALA A 131 0.02 -0.35 -14.27
CA ALA A 131 0.39 -1.74 -13.99
C ALA A 131 -0.42 -2.37 -12.86
N LEU A 132 -0.90 -1.56 -11.91
CA LEU A 132 -1.55 -2.02 -10.67
C LEU A 132 -3.08 -2.08 -10.79
N VAL A 133 -3.69 -1.07 -11.43
CA VAL A 133 -5.15 -0.92 -11.52
C VAL A 133 -5.67 -0.77 -12.95
N GLY A 134 -4.81 -0.69 -13.96
CA GLY A 134 -5.23 -0.67 -15.37
C GLY A 134 -5.69 -2.06 -15.82
N THR A 135 -6.60 -2.11 -16.79
CA THR A 135 -7.10 -3.35 -17.39
C THR A 135 -5.94 -4.12 -18.01
N GLY A 136 -5.72 -5.35 -17.56
CA GLY A 136 -4.61 -6.19 -18.02
C GLY A 136 -3.23 -5.73 -17.49
N GLY A 137 -3.17 -4.83 -16.53
CA GLY A 137 -1.93 -4.42 -15.87
C GLY A 137 -1.18 -5.61 -15.26
N SER A 138 0.14 -5.62 -15.36
CA SER A 138 0.98 -6.76 -14.97
C SER A 138 0.94 -7.12 -13.48
N LEU A 139 0.49 -6.20 -12.63
CA LEU A 139 0.31 -6.37 -11.18
C LEU A 139 -1.17 -6.38 -10.77
N ASN A 140 -2.08 -6.31 -11.72
CA ASN A 140 -3.52 -6.33 -11.50
C ASN A 140 -4.03 -7.77 -11.36
N TYR A 141 -3.54 -8.50 -10.36
CA TYR A 141 -3.92 -9.89 -10.12
C TYR A 141 -5.41 -10.05 -9.76
N GLY A 142 -6.04 -9.01 -9.21
CA GLY A 142 -7.47 -9.00 -8.91
C GLY A 142 -8.38 -8.85 -10.13
N GLY A 143 -7.82 -8.67 -11.34
CA GLY A 143 -8.57 -8.55 -12.59
C GLY A 143 -9.48 -7.32 -12.64
N TRP A 144 -9.08 -6.23 -11.97
CA TRP A 144 -9.84 -4.98 -12.02
C TRP A 144 -9.91 -4.46 -13.46
N ALA A 145 -11.11 -4.22 -13.94
CA ALA A 145 -11.38 -3.70 -15.28
C ALA A 145 -12.56 -2.73 -15.19
N ASP A 146 -12.27 -1.45 -15.28
CA ASP A 146 -13.25 -0.39 -15.09
C ASP A 146 -12.98 0.80 -16.02
N PRO A 147 -13.95 1.17 -16.89
CA PRO A 147 -13.74 2.24 -17.86
C PRO A 147 -13.41 3.60 -17.25
N GLN A 148 -13.92 3.91 -16.06
CA GLN A 148 -13.63 5.17 -15.38
C GLN A 148 -12.18 5.21 -14.87
N THR A 149 -11.68 4.08 -14.36
CA THR A 149 -10.26 3.95 -13.99
C THR A 149 -9.36 4.18 -15.19
N GLU A 150 -9.68 3.62 -16.37
CA GLU A 150 -8.90 3.83 -17.60
C GLU A 150 -8.87 5.30 -18.02
N GLN A 151 -10.02 5.99 -17.93
CA GLN A 151 -10.10 7.42 -18.25
C GLN A 151 -9.25 8.25 -17.30
N LEU A 152 -9.28 7.96 -16.00
CA LEU A 152 -8.51 8.68 -14.98
C LEU A 152 -7.01 8.40 -15.12
N LEU A 153 -6.60 7.16 -15.43
CA LEU A 153 -5.19 6.83 -15.75
C LEU A 153 -4.70 7.61 -16.97
N ALA A 154 -5.50 7.65 -18.04
CA ALA A 154 -5.17 8.43 -19.23
C ALA A 154 -5.09 9.94 -18.94
N ALA A 155 -6.01 10.45 -18.12
CA ALA A 155 -5.98 11.85 -17.66
C ALA A 155 -4.70 12.15 -16.87
N CYS A 156 -4.29 11.28 -15.94
CA CYS A 156 -3.03 11.42 -15.19
C CYS A 156 -1.79 11.44 -16.12
N ALA A 157 -1.80 10.62 -17.17
CA ALA A 157 -0.68 10.56 -18.12
C ALA A 157 -0.56 11.84 -18.97
N ALA A 158 -1.68 12.49 -19.30
CA ALA A 158 -1.76 13.67 -20.16
C ALA A 158 -1.78 15.00 -19.39
N ALA A 159 -1.97 14.99 -18.07
CA ALA A 159 -2.20 16.20 -17.29
C ALA A 159 -0.97 17.10 -17.18
N GLU A 160 -1.17 18.41 -17.37
CA GLU A 160 -0.22 19.45 -16.98
C GLU A 160 -0.20 19.59 -15.45
N ASP A 161 -1.38 19.64 -14.82
CA ASP A 161 -1.54 19.57 -13.36
C ASP A 161 -1.71 18.11 -12.91
N ARG A 162 -0.58 17.48 -12.64
CA ARG A 162 -0.54 16.09 -12.19
C ARG A 162 -1.10 15.90 -10.79
N ALA A 163 -1.01 16.91 -9.93
CA ALA A 163 -1.51 16.79 -8.56
C ALA A 163 -3.03 16.64 -8.56
N ALA A 164 -3.74 17.51 -9.29
CA ALA A 164 -5.19 17.44 -9.42
C ALA A 164 -5.64 16.10 -10.05
N ALA A 165 -5.04 15.73 -11.19
CA ALA A 165 -5.42 14.48 -11.87
C ALA A 165 -5.18 13.23 -11.02
N LEU A 166 -4.07 13.19 -10.27
CA LEU A 166 -3.74 12.08 -9.38
C LEU A 166 -4.67 12.05 -8.15
N SER A 167 -5.07 13.23 -7.62
CA SER A 167 -6.06 13.34 -6.55
C SER A 167 -7.40 12.77 -7.01
N ASP A 168 -7.88 13.12 -8.21
CA ASP A 168 -9.14 12.58 -8.77
C ASP A 168 -9.08 11.04 -8.92
N LEU A 169 -7.96 10.50 -9.42
CA LEU A 169 -7.75 9.05 -9.51
C LEU A 169 -7.75 8.41 -8.13
N CYS A 170 -7.03 8.97 -7.16
CA CYS A 170 -6.97 8.46 -5.79
C CYS A 170 -8.35 8.48 -5.11
N ALA A 171 -9.13 9.55 -5.27
CA ALA A 171 -10.49 9.65 -4.75
C ALA A 171 -11.39 8.54 -5.32
N TYR A 172 -11.30 8.30 -6.63
CA TYR A 172 -12.07 7.25 -7.27
C TYR A 172 -11.64 5.84 -6.81
N LEU A 173 -10.32 5.58 -6.75
CA LEU A 173 -9.81 4.29 -6.27
C LEU A 173 -10.17 4.04 -4.79
N GLN A 174 -10.22 5.06 -3.96
CA GLN A 174 -10.68 4.95 -2.57
C GLN A 174 -12.15 4.50 -2.51
N GLN A 175 -13.00 5.06 -3.36
CA GLN A 175 -14.42 4.70 -3.43
C GLN A 175 -14.64 3.29 -3.98
N GLN A 176 -13.90 2.86 -4.99
CA GLN A 176 -14.05 1.55 -5.61
C GLN A 176 -13.32 0.43 -4.86
N ALA A 177 -12.26 0.79 -4.14
CA ALA A 177 -11.39 -0.09 -3.36
C ALA A 177 -10.92 -1.35 -4.12
N PRO A 178 -10.34 -1.22 -5.34
CA PRO A 178 -9.72 -2.36 -6.01
C PRO A 178 -8.45 -2.81 -5.30
N ILE A 179 -7.76 -1.87 -4.67
CA ILE A 179 -6.59 -2.04 -3.81
C ILE A 179 -6.79 -1.26 -2.51
N LEU A 180 -6.16 -1.72 -1.44
CA LEU A 180 -6.16 -1.05 -0.13
C LEU A 180 -4.71 -0.70 0.24
N PRO A 181 -4.22 0.50 -0.10
CA PRO A 181 -2.88 0.91 0.29
C PRO A 181 -2.72 0.93 1.81
N LEU A 182 -1.56 0.50 2.30
CA LEU A 182 -1.29 0.38 3.73
C LEU A 182 -0.20 1.35 4.18
N CYS A 183 0.95 1.30 3.52
CA CYS A 183 2.11 2.09 3.89
C CYS A 183 3.16 2.15 2.77
N PHE A 184 4.07 3.08 2.89
CA PHE A 184 5.33 3.14 2.16
C PHE A 184 6.49 2.87 3.11
N LYS A 185 7.31 1.87 2.79
CA LYS A 185 8.51 1.55 3.57
C LYS A 185 9.55 2.65 3.44
N SER A 186 10.24 2.92 4.53
CA SER A 186 11.41 3.80 4.55
C SER A 186 12.66 3.02 4.19
N SER A 187 13.52 3.61 3.36
CA SER A 187 14.86 3.08 3.09
C SER A 187 15.87 3.86 3.94
N SER A 188 16.94 3.18 4.37
CA SER A 188 18.01 3.81 5.14
C SER A 188 19.34 3.61 4.43
N VAL A 189 20.17 4.65 4.43
CA VAL A 189 21.56 4.58 4.01
C VAL A 189 22.43 4.67 5.24
N LEU A 190 23.27 3.66 5.45
CA LEU A 190 24.20 3.60 6.56
C LEU A 190 25.59 4.02 6.11
N TYR A 191 26.22 4.89 6.83
CA TYR A 191 27.60 5.34 6.61
C TYR A 191 28.34 5.53 7.93
N GLN A 192 29.67 5.51 7.86
CA GLN A 192 30.49 5.71 9.05
C GLN A 192 30.35 7.14 9.57
N THR A 193 30.00 7.31 10.83
CA THR A 193 29.90 8.61 11.48
C THR A 193 31.18 9.41 11.33
N GLY A 194 31.08 10.65 10.90
CA GLY A 194 32.19 11.55 10.68
C GLY A 194 33.01 11.29 9.42
N ALA A 195 32.66 10.29 8.59
CA ALA A 195 33.33 10.07 7.30
C ALA A 195 32.69 10.84 6.16
N VAL A 196 31.39 11.03 6.19
CA VAL A 196 30.63 11.75 5.17
C VAL A 196 29.59 12.65 5.81
N SER A 197 29.36 13.82 5.23
CA SER A 197 28.25 14.71 5.57
C SER A 197 27.57 15.26 4.32
N GLY A 198 26.30 15.71 4.45
CA GLY A 198 25.54 16.28 3.35
C GLY A 198 24.93 15.23 2.40
N LEU A 199 24.87 13.94 2.78
CA LEU A 199 24.16 12.93 1.97
C LEU A 199 22.66 13.20 1.95
N THR A 200 22.08 13.20 0.75
CA THR A 200 20.64 13.38 0.50
C THR A 200 20.08 12.20 -0.30
N PRO A 201 20.18 10.95 0.21
CA PRO A 201 19.78 9.76 -0.52
C PRO A 201 18.29 9.76 -0.82
N THR A 202 17.93 9.24 -1.99
CA THR A 202 16.54 8.94 -2.35
C THR A 202 16.33 7.44 -2.45
N ALA A 203 15.08 6.98 -2.40
CA ALA A 203 14.76 5.57 -2.57
C ALA A 203 15.11 5.06 -3.99
N ALA A 204 15.14 5.94 -4.98
CA ALA A 204 15.51 5.61 -6.35
C ALA A 204 17.02 5.61 -6.56
N GLU A 205 17.72 6.56 -5.91
CA GLU A 205 19.15 6.77 -6.08
C GLU A 205 19.82 7.06 -4.72
N PRO A 206 20.50 6.06 -4.13
CA PRO A 206 21.20 6.24 -2.85
C PRO A 206 22.32 7.27 -2.87
N PHE A 207 22.87 7.57 -4.05
CA PHE A 207 23.95 8.53 -4.26
C PHE A 207 23.48 9.83 -4.92
N TYR A 208 22.19 10.14 -4.78
CA TYR A 208 21.64 11.39 -5.29
C TYR A 208 22.43 12.59 -4.76
N ASP A 209 22.80 13.51 -5.67
CA ASP A 209 23.60 14.70 -5.36
C ASP A 209 24.92 14.43 -4.64
N LEU A 210 25.59 13.31 -4.97
CA LEU A 210 26.89 12.95 -4.39
C LEU A 210 27.95 14.06 -4.51
N PRO A 211 28.01 14.89 -5.60
CA PRO A 211 28.97 16.01 -5.68
C PRO A 211 28.83 17.05 -4.56
N SER A 212 27.66 17.18 -3.95
CA SER A 212 27.43 18.12 -2.82
C SER A 212 27.86 17.54 -1.47
N CYS A 213 28.23 16.27 -1.42
CA CYS A 213 28.68 15.60 -0.20
C CYS A 213 30.11 16.01 0.16
N GLN A 214 30.38 16.08 1.47
CA GLN A 214 31.71 16.30 1.99
C GLN A 214 32.26 15.00 2.57
N ILE A 215 33.44 14.62 2.11
CA ILE A 215 34.19 13.46 2.63
C ILE A 215 35.25 13.97 3.60
N HIS A 216 35.17 13.49 4.84
CA HIS A 216 36.10 13.83 5.90
C HIS A 216 37.15 12.72 6.02
N LEU A 217 38.31 12.94 5.39
CA LEU A 217 39.43 12.01 5.51
C LEU A 217 40.02 12.10 6.91
N ARG A 218 40.17 10.97 7.61
CA ARG A 218 40.98 10.93 8.83
C ARG A 218 42.43 11.25 8.45
N GLN A 219 43.00 12.29 9.05
CA GLN A 219 44.45 12.43 8.98
C GLN A 219 45.08 11.26 9.74
N PRO A 220 46.15 10.64 9.20
CA PRO A 220 46.83 9.51 9.83
C PRO A 220 47.46 9.89 11.18
#